data_ea3a6eb1efeb129f0f866e5faa6928e8
#
_entry.id   ea3a6eb1efeb129f0f866e5faa6928e8
#
_cell.length_a   1.000
_cell.length_b   1.000
_cell.length_c   1.000
_cell.angle_alpha   90.00
_cell.angle_beta   90.00
_cell.angle_gamma   90.00
#
_symmetry.space_group_name_H-M   'P 1'
#
loop_
_entity.id
_entity.type
_entity.pdbx_description
1 polymer ?
#
loop_
_entity_poly.entity_id
_entity_poly.type
_entity_poly.pdbx_seq_one_letter_code
_entity_poly.pdbx_strand_id
1 'polypeptide(L)'
;MSLKKLLLIFAFALISIQGYANHLQGGEIVWKCKPNGKYQFTLVLYRDCGGISLPTSAQSLSTNAGVSISCAYISTTDVVPSCYTGTTSCSGATSGTGKMQKYVYRSGDITLTGTPPASGWYFTWNSCCRPSSITNVVSPGGASFLLRAVMYPYTPPGSTTALSAGTTANPSCYDSSPNFLEDPQVISCTGVDVVYNNLGYDSDLDSLYYNWSYPWDATSYSSNPSTNSVNFASGYSWNSPLPSGSTSTPASIDGETGEITFNSSIAGLWANCVVIEEWRCGQKV
;
A
#
# COMPACT_ATOMS: atom_id res chain seq x y z
N MET A 1 43.01 -30.47 -5.13
CA MET A 1 41.91 -30.11 -6.04
C MET A 1 42.51 -29.22 -7.13
N SER A 2 42.33 -29.52 -8.43
CA SER A 2 43.01 -28.75 -9.49
C SER A 2 42.39 -27.35 -9.59
N LEU A 3 43.19 -26.33 -9.88
CA LEU A 3 42.80 -24.95 -10.06
C LEU A 3 41.60 -24.77 -11.02
N LYS A 4 41.53 -25.66 -12.05
CA LYS A 4 40.41 -25.72 -12.99
C LYS A 4 39.07 -26.11 -12.33
N LYS A 5 39.08 -27.02 -11.35
CA LYS A 5 37.87 -27.42 -10.60
C LYS A 5 37.40 -26.30 -9.64
N LEU A 6 38.34 -25.56 -9.04
CA LEU A 6 38.06 -24.41 -8.19
C LEU A 6 37.45 -23.27 -9.02
N LEU A 7 37.98 -22.96 -10.19
CA LEU A 7 37.45 -21.97 -11.12
C LEU A 7 36.02 -22.32 -11.63
N LEU A 8 35.77 -23.60 -11.90
CA LEU A 8 34.43 -24.05 -12.32
C LEU A 8 33.40 -23.92 -11.18
N ILE A 9 33.75 -24.22 -9.95
CA ILE A 9 32.87 -24.04 -8.76
C ILE A 9 32.59 -22.55 -8.52
N PHE A 10 33.60 -21.69 -8.70
CA PHE A 10 33.45 -20.24 -8.55
C PHE A 10 32.58 -19.65 -9.69
N ALA A 11 32.71 -20.11 -10.91
CA ALA A 11 31.87 -19.72 -12.04
C ALA A 11 30.42 -20.19 -11.86
N PHE A 12 30.20 -21.37 -11.30
CA PHE A 12 28.84 -21.87 -11.00
C PHE A 12 28.18 -21.13 -9.83
N ALA A 13 28.96 -20.70 -8.81
CA ALA A 13 28.46 -19.90 -7.70
C ALA A 13 28.06 -18.46 -8.12
N LEU A 14 28.62 -17.93 -9.21
CA LEU A 14 28.27 -16.60 -9.73
C LEU A 14 27.00 -16.60 -10.61
N ILE A 15 26.48 -17.76 -11.02
CA ILE A 15 25.29 -17.84 -11.90
C ILE A 15 23.98 -17.92 -11.09
N SER A 16 24.03 -18.09 -9.78
CA SER A 16 22.84 -18.36 -8.95
C SER A 16 22.25 -17.17 -8.20
N ILE A 17 22.64 -15.92 -8.50
CA ILE A 17 21.98 -14.75 -7.94
C ILE A 17 21.07 -14.14 -9.01
N GLN A 18 20.05 -14.87 -9.39
CA GLN A 18 18.86 -14.26 -9.96
C GLN A 18 18.05 -13.74 -8.78
N GLY A 19 18.29 -12.51 -8.38
CA GLY A 19 17.41 -11.81 -7.45
C GLY A 19 16.03 -11.66 -8.11
N TYR A 20 15.11 -12.52 -7.74
CA TYR A 20 13.71 -12.39 -8.17
C TYR A 20 13.08 -11.20 -7.44
N ALA A 21 13.00 -10.07 -8.11
CA ALA A 21 12.27 -8.93 -7.61
C ALA A 21 10.77 -9.19 -7.76
N ASN A 22 10.05 -9.20 -6.64
CA ASN A 22 8.60 -9.10 -6.65
C ASN A 22 8.26 -7.67 -7.08
N HIS A 23 7.71 -7.49 -8.26
CA HIS A 23 7.34 -6.17 -8.77
C HIS A 23 6.01 -5.72 -8.13
N LEU A 24 6.06 -5.37 -6.84
CA LEU A 24 4.92 -4.80 -6.11
C LEU A 24 4.69 -3.37 -6.56
N GLN A 25 3.48 -3.10 -7.02
CA GLN A 25 3.07 -1.78 -7.49
C GLN A 25 2.25 -1.02 -6.45
N GLY A 26 1.53 -1.70 -5.57
CA GLY A 26 0.71 -1.07 -4.57
C GLY A 26 0.12 -2.06 -3.58
N GLY A 27 -0.69 -1.52 -2.67
CA GLY A 27 -1.45 -2.32 -1.70
C GLY A 27 -2.06 -1.46 -0.61
N GLU A 28 -2.90 -2.09 0.18
CA GLU A 28 -3.54 -1.49 1.35
C GLU A 28 -3.81 -2.54 2.42
N ILE A 29 -3.93 -2.08 3.67
CA ILE A 29 -4.39 -2.86 4.80
C ILE A 29 -5.62 -2.18 5.35
N VAL A 30 -6.72 -2.90 5.42
CA VAL A 30 -8.00 -2.41 5.97
C VAL A 30 -8.53 -3.38 7.01
N TRP A 31 -9.36 -2.89 7.92
CA TRP A 31 -10.09 -3.72 8.87
C TRP A 31 -11.57 -3.36 8.87
N LYS A 32 -12.37 -4.34 9.17
CA LYS A 32 -13.81 -4.18 9.37
C LYS A 32 -14.20 -4.63 10.78
N CYS A 33 -14.91 -3.77 11.49
CA CYS A 33 -15.61 -4.09 12.71
C CYS A 33 -16.82 -4.99 12.39
N LYS A 34 -16.95 -6.09 13.10
CA LYS A 34 -18.06 -7.05 12.94
C LYS A 34 -19.07 -6.90 14.08
N PRO A 35 -20.35 -7.26 13.85
CA PRO A 35 -21.38 -7.19 14.91
C PRO A 35 -21.06 -7.99 16.18
N ASN A 36 -20.15 -8.96 16.10
CA ASN A 36 -19.69 -9.76 17.25
C ASN A 36 -18.53 -9.12 18.02
N GLY A 37 -18.14 -7.88 17.68
CA GLY A 37 -17.05 -7.16 18.32
C GLY A 37 -15.66 -7.58 17.94
N LYS A 38 -15.53 -8.37 16.91
CA LYS A 38 -14.25 -8.80 16.36
C LYS A 38 -13.93 -8.04 15.10
N TYR A 39 -12.66 -7.97 14.79
CA TYR A 39 -12.13 -7.31 13.62
C TYR A 39 -11.73 -8.33 12.56
N GLN A 40 -11.99 -8.02 11.32
CA GLN A 40 -11.50 -8.80 10.20
C GLN A 40 -10.59 -7.93 9.34
N PHE A 41 -9.33 -8.33 9.21
CA PHE A 41 -8.33 -7.62 8.42
C PHE A 41 -8.32 -8.14 6.99
N THR A 42 -8.17 -7.21 6.05
CA THR A 42 -7.94 -7.53 4.63
C THR A 42 -6.64 -6.87 4.20
N LEU A 43 -5.76 -7.65 3.59
CA LEU A 43 -4.55 -7.19 2.91
C LEU A 43 -4.79 -7.30 1.41
N VAL A 44 -4.70 -6.20 0.71
CA VAL A 44 -4.74 -6.14 -0.75
C VAL A 44 -3.37 -5.80 -1.28
N LEU A 45 -2.89 -6.55 -2.25
CA LEU A 45 -1.60 -6.35 -2.89
C LEU A 45 -1.76 -6.29 -4.40
N TYR A 46 -1.08 -5.35 -5.03
CA TYR A 46 -1.04 -5.20 -6.47
C TYR A 46 0.36 -5.52 -6.98
N ARG A 47 0.49 -6.43 -7.93
CA ARG A 47 1.74 -6.75 -8.59
C ARG A 47 1.70 -6.44 -10.08
N ASP A 48 2.83 -6.12 -10.67
CA ASP A 48 3.02 -6.07 -12.11
C ASP A 48 2.85 -7.48 -12.71
N CYS A 49 2.08 -7.61 -13.79
CA CYS A 49 1.87 -8.88 -14.48
C CYS A 49 3.17 -9.51 -15.00
N GLY A 50 4.17 -8.69 -15.36
CA GLY A 50 5.51 -9.18 -15.76
C GLY A 50 6.39 -9.61 -14.59
N GLY A 51 5.97 -9.38 -13.36
CA GLY A 51 6.69 -9.79 -12.15
C GLY A 51 6.38 -11.21 -11.70
N ILE A 52 7.01 -11.63 -10.60
CA ILE A 52 6.75 -12.94 -9.97
C ILE A 52 5.37 -12.93 -9.32
N SER A 53 4.65 -14.04 -9.43
CA SER A 53 3.38 -14.23 -8.73
C SER A 53 3.56 -14.16 -7.23
N LEU A 54 2.65 -13.47 -6.55
CA LEU A 54 2.63 -13.45 -5.09
C LEU A 54 2.19 -14.82 -4.56
N PRO A 55 2.65 -15.21 -3.36
CA PRO A 55 2.32 -16.51 -2.79
C PRO A 55 0.82 -16.62 -2.47
N THR A 56 0.25 -17.80 -2.69
CA THR A 56 -1.11 -18.15 -2.24
C THR A 56 -1.13 -18.69 -0.81
N SER A 57 0.00 -18.71 -0.11
CA SER A 57 0.07 -18.98 1.32
C SER A 57 -0.40 -17.76 2.12
N ALA A 58 -0.81 -18.01 3.36
CA ALA A 58 -1.25 -16.94 4.27
C ALA A 58 -0.15 -15.90 4.49
N GLN A 59 -0.55 -14.63 4.58
CA GLN A 59 0.31 -13.49 4.87
C GLN A 59 0.09 -13.01 6.31
N SER A 60 1.16 -12.67 7.01
CA SER A 60 1.08 -12.19 8.40
C SER A 60 1.21 -10.68 8.44
N LEU A 61 0.39 -10.02 9.26
CA LEU A 61 0.55 -8.61 9.59
C LEU A 61 1.32 -8.48 10.91
N SER A 62 2.30 -7.58 10.93
CA SER A 62 2.99 -7.18 12.16
C SER A 62 2.20 -6.06 12.85
N THR A 63 2.10 -6.11 14.18
CA THR A 63 1.34 -5.14 14.97
C THR A 63 1.88 -5.01 16.39
N ASN A 64 1.65 -3.84 17.03
CA ASN A 64 1.87 -3.60 18.45
C ASN A 64 0.60 -3.84 19.30
N ALA A 65 -0.49 -4.32 18.71
CA ALA A 65 -1.74 -4.60 19.44
C ALA A 65 -1.71 -5.90 20.26
N GLY A 66 -0.58 -6.60 20.32
CA GLY A 66 -0.40 -7.81 21.14
C GLY A 66 -1.13 -9.06 20.61
N VAL A 67 -1.52 -9.06 19.35
CA VAL A 67 -2.22 -10.17 18.69
C VAL A 67 -1.46 -10.66 17.46
N SER A 68 -1.72 -11.89 17.04
CA SER A 68 -1.22 -12.44 15.78
C SER A 68 -2.31 -12.35 14.73
N ILE A 69 -2.00 -11.76 13.57
CA ILE A 69 -2.93 -11.60 12.46
C ILE A 69 -2.37 -12.34 11.25
N SER A 70 -3.08 -13.39 10.84
CA SER A 70 -2.76 -14.17 9.64
C SER A 70 -3.91 -14.05 8.66
N CYS A 71 -3.61 -13.56 7.45
CA CYS A 71 -4.55 -13.33 6.37
C CYS A 71 -4.40 -14.47 5.35
N ALA A 72 -5.40 -15.34 5.25
CA ALA A 72 -5.43 -16.41 4.26
C ALA A 72 -5.67 -15.83 2.86
N TYR A 73 -5.10 -16.45 1.84
CA TYR A 73 -5.37 -16.11 0.44
C TYR A 73 -6.85 -16.33 0.09
N ILE A 74 -7.45 -15.36 -0.59
CA ILE A 74 -8.85 -15.38 -1.03
C ILE A 74 -8.96 -15.46 -2.55
N SER A 75 -8.32 -14.52 -3.26
CA SER A 75 -8.49 -14.41 -4.72
C SER A 75 -7.35 -13.67 -5.38
N THR A 76 -7.23 -13.89 -6.70
CA THR A 76 -6.42 -13.08 -7.60
C THR A 76 -7.30 -12.67 -8.77
N THR A 77 -7.26 -11.40 -9.14
CA THR A 77 -7.97 -10.84 -10.30
C THR A 77 -7.03 -9.97 -11.12
N ASP A 78 -7.18 -10.03 -12.44
CA ASP A 78 -6.42 -9.15 -13.34
C ASP A 78 -7.08 -7.76 -13.34
N VAL A 79 -6.26 -6.72 -13.12
CA VAL A 79 -6.65 -5.32 -13.18
C VAL A 79 -6.10 -4.73 -14.47
N VAL A 80 -6.99 -4.26 -15.32
CA VAL A 80 -6.63 -3.75 -16.64
C VAL A 80 -7.28 -2.39 -16.81
N PRO A 81 -6.55 -1.37 -17.29
CA PRO A 81 -7.13 -0.06 -17.54
C PRO A 81 -8.29 -0.13 -18.50
N SER A 82 -9.33 0.66 -18.26
CA SER A 82 -10.54 0.73 -19.10
C SER A 82 -10.27 1.15 -20.55
N CYS A 83 -9.17 1.86 -20.80
CA CYS A 83 -8.75 2.30 -22.14
C CYS A 83 -7.86 1.28 -22.87
N TYR A 84 -7.57 0.12 -22.27
CA TYR A 84 -6.70 -0.88 -22.88
C TYR A 84 -7.47 -1.73 -23.91
N THR A 85 -6.98 -1.76 -25.15
CA THR A 85 -7.60 -2.50 -26.26
C THR A 85 -7.01 -3.90 -26.51
N GLY A 86 -6.01 -4.31 -25.71
CA GLY A 86 -5.34 -5.61 -25.82
C GLY A 86 -5.99 -6.73 -24.97
N THR A 87 -5.26 -7.83 -24.79
CA THR A 87 -5.72 -8.93 -23.92
C THR A 87 -5.78 -8.46 -22.46
N THR A 88 -6.87 -8.78 -21.78
CA THR A 88 -7.10 -8.40 -20.36
C THR A 88 -6.36 -9.31 -19.37
N SER A 89 -5.77 -10.40 -19.84
CA SER A 89 -5.04 -11.37 -19.02
C SER A 89 -3.60 -10.97 -18.79
N CYS A 90 -3.07 -11.30 -17.61
CA CYS A 90 -1.64 -11.25 -17.30
C CYS A 90 -0.80 -12.28 -18.08
N SER A 91 -1.43 -13.23 -18.75
CA SER A 91 -0.71 -14.23 -19.55
C SER A 91 0.10 -13.57 -20.68
N GLY A 92 1.42 -13.83 -20.70
CA GLY A 92 2.32 -13.24 -21.68
C GLY A 92 2.60 -11.73 -21.53
N ALA A 93 2.17 -11.11 -20.43
CA ALA A 93 2.48 -9.71 -20.18
C ALA A 93 3.95 -9.53 -19.81
N THR A 94 4.55 -8.43 -20.29
CA THR A 94 5.90 -8.00 -19.90
C THR A 94 5.79 -6.92 -18.83
N SER A 95 6.82 -6.81 -18.00
CA SER A 95 6.88 -5.77 -16.96
C SER A 95 6.76 -4.36 -17.55
N GLY A 96 6.07 -3.47 -16.83
CA GLY A 96 5.89 -2.08 -17.25
C GLY A 96 4.77 -1.86 -18.28
N THR A 97 3.98 -2.89 -18.60
CA THR A 97 2.83 -2.75 -19.54
C THR A 97 1.60 -2.09 -18.92
N GLY A 98 1.65 -1.75 -17.63
CA GLY A 98 0.52 -1.20 -16.89
C GLY A 98 -0.55 -2.22 -16.51
N LYS A 99 -0.35 -3.49 -16.79
CA LYS A 99 -1.24 -4.57 -16.34
C LYS A 99 -0.85 -5.01 -14.94
N MET A 100 -1.82 -5.11 -14.06
CA MET A 100 -1.62 -5.54 -12.68
C MET A 100 -2.48 -6.74 -12.33
N GLN A 101 -2.08 -7.45 -11.29
CA GLN A 101 -2.94 -8.41 -10.58
C GLN A 101 -3.17 -7.93 -9.16
N LYS A 102 -4.43 -7.95 -8.76
CA LYS A 102 -4.89 -7.73 -7.39
C LYS A 102 -4.97 -9.05 -6.66
N TYR A 103 -4.23 -9.18 -5.58
CA TYR A 103 -4.28 -10.30 -4.65
C TYR A 103 -5.01 -9.86 -3.38
N VAL A 104 -5.96 -10.64 -2.93
CA VAL A 104 -6.72 -10.38 -1.70
C VAL A 104 -6.42 -11.47 -0.70
N TYR A 105 -6.04 -11.07 0.51
CA TYR A 105 -5.87 -11.95 1.66
C TYR A 105 -6.75 -11.44 2.80
N ARG A 106 -7.32 -12.36 3.59
CA ARG A 106 -8.24 -11.99 4.67
C ARG A 106 -8.01 -12.81 5.91
N SER A 107 -8.05 -12.16 7.07
CA SER A 107 -7.95 -12.85 8.36
C SER A 107 -9.28 -13.53 8.74
N GLY A 108 -9.21 -14.47 9.67
CA GLY A 108 -10.36 -14.82 10.49
C GLY A 108 -10.77 -13.66 11.41
N ASP A 109 -11.65 -13.94 12.34
CA ASP A 109 -12.08 -13.00 13.37
C ASP A 109 -10.96 -12.79 14.40
N ILE A 110 -10.51 -11.55 14.55
CA ILE A 110 -9.47 -11.14 15.49
C ILE A 110 -10.11 -10.37 16.65
N THR A 111 -9.79 -10.74 17.86
CA THR A 111 -10.18 -9.98 19.05
C THR A 111 -9.05 -9.02 19.41
N LEU A 112 -9.29 -7.73 19.29
CA LEU A 112 -8.44 -6.68 19.84
C LEU A 112 -8.94 -6.37 21.26
N THR A 113 -8.03 -6.19 22.22
CA THR A 113 -8.37 -5.92 23.62
C THR A 113 -7.63 -4.68 24.11
N GLY A 114 -8.32 -3.89 24.93
CA GLY A 114 -7.77 -2.65 25.46
C GLY A 114 -7.96 -1.46 24.52
N THR A 115 -7.28 -0.38 24.81
CA THR A 115 -7.35 0.89 24.09
C THR A 115 -6.06 1.12 23.32
N PRO A 116 -6.11 1.55 22.06
CA PRO A 116 -4.91 1.94 21.33
C PRO A 116 -4.13 3.02 22.11
N PRO A 117 -2.80 2.98 22.11
CA PRO A 117 -2.01 4.09 22.66
C PRO A 117 -2.21 5.37 21.83
N ALA A 118 -1.79 6.52 22.33
CA ALA A 118 -1.91 7.79 21.62
C ALA A 118 -1.24 7.77 20.22
N SER A 119 -0.20 6.94 20.04
CA SER A 119 0.45 6.72 18.75
C SER A 119 -0.29 5.74 17.83
N GLY A 120 -1.40 5.17 18.31
CA GLY A 120 -2.19 4.16 17.63
C GLY A 120 -1.63 2.73 17.69
N TRP A 121 -2.49 1.77 17.36
CA TRP A 121 -2.06 0.44 16.96
C TRP A 121 -1.75 0.44 15.49
N TYR A 122 -0.53 0.06 15.13
CA TYR A 122 -0.17 -0.10 13.73
C TYR A 122 -0.38 -1.55 13.26
N PHE A 123 -0.70 -1.69 11.99
CA PHE A 123 -0.77 -2.95 11.27
C PHE A 123 0.07 -2.79 10.01
N THR A 124 1.08 -3.62 9.84
CA THR A 124 2.02 -3.50 8.73
C THR A 124 2.24 -4.81 8.02
N TRP A 125 2.51 -4.72 6.73
CA TRP A 125 3.01 -5.80 5.91
C TRP A 125 4.16 -5.30 5.06
N ASN A 126 5.19 -6.10 4.89
CA ASN A 126 6.35 -5.73 4.10
C ASN A 126 6.82 -6.83 3.17
N SER A 127 7.44 -6.44 2.08
CA SER A 127 8.13 -7.33 1.14
C SER A 127 9.22 -6.55 0.39
N CYS A 128 10.01 -7.23 -0.40
CA CYS A 128 10.85 -6.66 -1.45
C CYS A 128 10.14 -6.97 -2.78
N CYS A 129 10.32 -6.35 -3.80
CA CYS A 129 11.01 -5.14 -4.19
C CYS A 129 10.08 -4.39 -5.14
N ARG A 130 10.36 -3.11 -5.38
CA ARG A 130 9.59 -2.29 -6.31
C ARG A 130 10.03 -2.57 -7.75
N PRO A 131 9.19 -2.25 -8.77
CA PRO A 131 9.62 -2.30 -10.16
C PRO A 131 10.85 -1.43 -10.41
N SER A 132 11.87 -1.99 -11.05
CA SER A 132 13.11 -1.25 -11.37
C SER A 132 12.90 -0.11 -12.38
N SER A 133 11.75 -0.10 -13.07
CA SER A 133 11.35 0.93 -14.03
C SER A 133 10.77 2.20 -13.40
N ILE A 134 10.61 2.27 -12.08
CA ILE A 134 10.14 3.48 -11.39
C ILE A 134 11.17 4.59 -11.56
N THR A 135 10.72 5.76 -12.03
CA THR A 135 11.56 6.86 -12.45
C THR A 135 11.92 7.83 -11.33
N ASN A 136 10.99 8.05 -10.38
CA ASN A 136 11.15 9.04 -9.31
C ASN A 136 11.82 8.50 -8.03
N VAL A 137 12.30 7.26 -8.04
CA VAL A 137 12.98 6.62 -6.92
C VAL A 137 14.37 6.19 -7.32
N VAL A 138 15.35 6.43 -6.46
CA VAL A 138 16.74 5.98 -6.66
C VAL A 138 16.82 4.47 -6.38
N SER A 139 17.33 3.69 -7.32
CA SER A 139 17.50 2.24 -7.19
C SER A 139 16.23 1.51 -6.72
N PRO A 140 15.08 1.70 -7.37
CA PRO A 140 13.79 1.21 -6.88
C PRO A 140 13.73 -0.32 -6.76
N GLY A 141 14.44 -1.05 -7.61
CA GLY A 141 14.50 -2.52 -7.56
C GLY A 141 15.17 -3.10 -6.31
N GLY A 142 15.89 -2.27 -5.53
CA GLY A 142 16.45 -2.64 -4.23
C GLY A 142 15.64 -2.10 -3.04
N ALA A 143 14.64 -1.26 -3.29
CA ALA A 143 13.83 -0.66 -2.24
C ALA A 143 12.74 -1.62 -1.76
N SER A 144 12.62 -1.73 -0.44
CA SER A 144 11.54 -2.50 0.20
C SER A 144 10.19 -1.83 0.00
N PHE A 145 9.14 -2.60 0.23
CA PHE A 145 7.75 -2.15 0.17
C PHE A 145 7.08 -2.43 1.51
N LEU A 146 6.67 -1.38 2.21
CA LEU A 146 5.94 -1.51 3.47
C LEU A 146 4.58 -0.81 3.37
N LEU A 147 3.54 -1.56 3.69
CA LEU A 147 2.19 -1.03 3.91
C LEU A 147 1.99 -0.79 5.39
N ARG A 148 1.25 0.25 5.72
CA ARG A 148 0.90 0.61 7.08
C ARG A 148 -0.51 1.16 7.17
N ALA A 149 -1.29 0.64 8.12
CA ALA A 149 -2.53 1.22 8.61
C ALA A 149 -2.44 1.42 10.13
N VAL A 150 -3.11 2.43 10.67
CA VAL A 150 -3.05 2.78 12.11
C VAL A 150 -4.45 3.04 12.63
N MET A 151 -4.81 2.38 13.72
CA MET A 151 -6.04 2.59 14.48
C MET A 151 -5.71 3.47 15.69
N TYR A 152 -6.27 4.67 15.75
CA TYR A 152 -6.04 5.61 16.85
C TYR A 152 -7.07 5.43 17.98
N PRO A 153 -6.78 5.90 19.20
CA PRO A 153 -7.75 5.89 20.29
C PRO A 153 -8.84 6.93 20.03
N TYR A 154 -10.09 6.59 20.35
CA TYR A 154 -11.22 7.51 20.28
C TYR A 154 -11.85 7.71 21.65
N THR A 155 -12.04 8.97 22.00
CA THR A 155 -12.76 9.38 23.24
C THR A 155 -14.08 10.05 22.85
N PRO A 156 -15.23 9.43 23.12
CA PRO A 156 -16.52 10.02 22.79
C PRO A 156 -16.72 11.41 23.43
N PRO A 157 -17.43 12.32 22.77
CA PRO A 157 -17.77 13.63 23.35
C PRO A 157 -18.44 13.47 24.72
N GLY A 158 -17.97 14.23 25.71
CA GLY A 158 -18.45 14.16 27.08
C GLY A 158 -17.86 13.03 27.93
N SER A 159 -17.04 12.13 27.34
CA SER A 159 -16.27 11.13 28.08
C SER A 159 -14.86 11.63 28.39
N THR A 160 -14.28 11.14 29.48
CA THR A 160 -12.87 11.33 29.82
C THR A 160 -12.03 10.07 29.54
N THR A 161 -12.68 9.00 29.06
CA THR A 161 -12.06 7.70 28.83
C THR A 161 -12.23 7.29 27.38
N ALA A 162 -11.12 6.95 26.73
CA ALA A 162 -11.12 6.42 25.39
C ALA A 162 -11.80 5.04 25.36
N LEU A 163 -12.46 4.73 24.25
CA LEU A 163 -13.11 3.44 24.05
C LEU A 163 -12.07 2.32 23.98
N SER A 164 -12.45 1.18 24.54
CA SER A 164 -11.69 -0.05 24.37
C SER A 164 -12.20 -0.81 23.15
N ALA A 165 -11.27 -1.26 22.30
CA ALA A 165 -11.59 -2.18 21.24
C ALA A 165 -12.07 -3.52 21.84
N GLY A 166 -13.11 -4.11 21.26
CA GLY A 166 -13.56 -5.45 21.64
C GLY A 166 -14.20 -5.56 23.02
N THR A 167 -14.85 -4.52 23.54
CA THR A 167 -15.66 -4.66 24.75
C THR A 167 -16.97 -5.39 24.46
N THR A 168 -17.37 -6.28 25.38
CA THR A 168 -18.59 -7.08 25.29
C THR A 168 -19.87 -6.28 25.51
N ALA A 169 -19.77 -5.01 25.84
CA ALA A 169 -20.89 -4.13 26.11
C ALA A 169 -21.16 -3.24 24.93
N ASN A 170 -21.99 -3.69 24.03
CA ASN A 170 -22.67 -2.92 23.00
C ASN A 170 -21.85 -2.47 21.79
N PRO A 171 -22.27 -2.85 20.67
CA PRO A 171 -21.51 -3.67 19.72
C PRO A 171 -20.13 -3.07 19.55
N SER A 172 -19.42 -3.34 20.27
CA SER A 172 -18.18 -3.83 20.59
C SER A 172 -16.93 -3.48 19.84
N CYS A 173 -16.90 -2.97 18.68
CA CYS A 173 -15.78 -2.29 18.09
C CYS A 173 -16.20 -0.87 17.72
N TYR A 174 -15.30 0.07 17.85
CA TYR A 174 -15.67 1.46 17.65
C TYR A 174 -15.37 1.97 16.26
N ASP A 175 -14.70 1.13 15.43
CA ASP A 175 -14.13 1.62 14.19
C ASP A 175 -13.87 0.54 13.15
N SER A 176 -14.22 0.82 11.90
CA SER A 176 -13.76 0.11 10.71
C SER A 176 -12.92 1.08 9.88
N SER A 177 -11.76 0.67 9.40
CA SER A 177 -10.94 1.58 8.61
C SER A 177 -11.60 2.00 7.31
N PRO A 178 -11.30 3.19 6.81
CA PRO A 178 -11.63 3.55 5.45
C PRO A 178 -10.93 2.63 4.45
N ASN A 179 -11.47 2.52 3.26
CA ASN A 179 -10.90 1.76 2.16
C ASN A 179 -11.06 2.51 0.84
N PHE A 180 -10.21 2.18 -0.13
CA PHE A 180 -10.37 2.64 -1.50
C PHE A 180 -11.31 1.71 -2.27
N LEU A 181 -12.27 2.28 -3.01
CA LEU A 181 -13.19 1.52 -3.85
C LEU A 181 -12.62 1.27 -5.24
N GLU A 182 -11.77 2.18 -5.74
CA GLU A 182 -11.12 2.05 -7.02
C GLU A 182 -9.72 1.46 -6.89
N ASP A 183 -9.35 0.60 -7.83
CA ASP A 183 -8.00 0.04 -7.89
C ASP A 183 -6.98 1.13 -8.25
N PRO A 184 -5.78 1.17 -7.62
CA PRO A 184 -4.83 2.28 -7.73
C PRO A 184 -4.05 2.25 -9.04
N GLN A 185 -4.74 2.21 -10.17
CA GLN A 185 -4.11 2.18 -11.48
C GLN A 185 -4.49 3.40 -12.30
N VAL A 186 -3.49 4.26 -12.55
CA VAL A 186 -3.64 5.39 -13.47
C VAL A 186 -2.71 5.19 -14.65
N ILE A 187 -3.29 5.03 -15.83
CA ILE A 187 -2.57 5.08 -17.11
C ILE A 187 -3.09 6.25 -17.89
N SER A 188 -2.19 7.15 -18.26
CA SER A 188 -2.53 8.33 -19.04
C SER A 188 -1.57 8.52 -20.21
N CYS A 189 -2.02 9.23 -21.24
CA CYS A 189 -1.14 9.73 -22.28
C CYS A 189 -0.35 10.94 -21.78
N THR A 190 0.88 11.11 -22.28
CA THR A 190 1.67 12.31 -22.00
C THR A 190 1.01 13.56 -22.60
N GLY A 191 1.08 14.67 -21.89
CA GLY A 191 0.53 15.97 -22.31
C GLY A 191 -1.01 16.07 -22.20
N VAL A 192 -1.65 15.12 -21.53
CA VAL A 192 -3.10 15.15 -21.30
C VAL A 192 -3.37 15.41 -19.81
N ASP A 193 -4.33 16.29 -19.53
CA ASP A 193 -4.79 16.51 -18.16
C ASP A 193 -5.48 15.25 -17.62
N VAL A 194 -5.07 14.82 -16.45
CA VAL A 194 -5.61 13.64 -15.77
C VAL A 194 -6.29 14.08 -14.50
N VAL A 195 -7.50 13.56 -14.31
CA VAL A 195 -8.25 13.63 -13.07
C VAL A 195 -8.50 12.20 -12.62
N TYR A 196 -8.08 11.87 -11.41
CA TYR A 196 -8.21 10.54 -10.85
C TYR A 196 -8.64 10.60 -9.38
N ASN A 197 -9.52 9.71 -8.97
CA ASN A 197 -9.94 9.58 -7.58
C ASN A 197 -9.97 8.11 -7.18
N ASN A 198 -9.33 7.78 -6.08
CA ASN A 198 -9.32 6.43 -5.51
C ASN A 198 -10.67 6.06 -4.85
N LEU A 199 -11.60 7.00 -4.72
CA LEU A 199 -12.90 6.84 -4.08
C LEU A 199 -12.80 6.22 -2.69
N GLY A 200 -12.30 6.98 -1.74
CA GLY A 200 -12.29 6.57 -0.34
C GLY A 200 -13.71 6.42 0.19
N TYR A 201 -13.93 5.34 0.90
CA TYR A 201 -15.22 5.03 1.54
C TYR A 201 -14.99 4.60 2.98
N ASP A 202 -15.78 5.16 3.88
CA ASP A 202 -15.86 4.73 5.26
C ASP A 202 -17.26 4.19 5.58
N SER A 203 -17.30 2.98 6.20
CA SER A 203 -18.55 2.31 6.55
C SER A 203 -19.22 2.89 7.78
N ASP A 204 -18.47 3.60 8.61
CA ASP A 204 -18.93 4.21 9.86
C ASP A 204 -19.39 5.67 9.64
N LEU A 205 -19.22 6.16 8.40
CA LEU A 205 -19.61 7.49 7.92
C LEU A 205 -18.85 8.64 8.59
N ASP A 206 -17.60 8.38 8.92
CA ASP A 206 -16.70 9.40 9.44
C ASP A 206 -16.17 10.32 8.33
N SER A 207 -15.67 11.48 8.70
CA SER A 207 -15.11 12.42 7.75
C SER A 207 -13.76 11.93 7.26
N LEU A 208 -13.57 11.89 5.94
CA LEU A 208 -12.32 11.49 5.33
C LEU A 208 -11.50 12.71 4.91
N TYR A 209 -10.19 12.62 5.09
CA TYR A 209 -9.24 13.61 4.63
C TYR A 209 -8.06 12.92 3.93
N TYR A 210 -7.64 13.46 2.77
CA TYR A 210 -6.66 12.84 1.89
C TYR A 210 -5.38 13.66 1.84
N ASN A 211 -4.25 12.97 1.87
CA ASN A 211 -2.95 13.59 1.73
C ASN A 211 -1.96 12.70 0.97
N TRP A 212 -0.94 13.33 0.40
CA TRP A 212 0.27 12.61 0.04
C TRP A 212 0.96 12.07 1.28
N SER A 213 1.59 10.93 1.15
CA SER A 213 2.37 10.30 2.22
C SER A 213 3.67 9.73 1.68
N TYR A 214 4.52 9.29 2.61
CA TYR A 214 5.80 8.70 2.28
C TYR A 214 5.63 7.24 1.80
N PRO A 215 6.10 6.89 0.58
CA PRO A 215 6.29 5.49 0.22
C PRO A 215 7.40 4.88 1.09
N TRP A 216 7.05 3.96 1.96
CA TRP A 216 7.99 3.40 2.92
C TRP A 216 8.97 2.42 2.27
N ASP A 217 10.26 2.57 2.62
CA ASP A 217 11.35 1.65 2.33
C ASP A 217 11.88 1.06 3.64
N ALA A 218 11.16 0.09 4.18
CA ALA A 218 11.48 -0.51 5.47
C ALA A 218 11.02 -1.96 5.53
N THR A 219 11.72 -2.77 6.33
CA THR A 219 11.35 -4.15 6.63
C THR A 219 10.53 -4.29 7.91
N SER A 220 10.40 -3.20 8.66
CA SER A 220 9.60 -3.12 9.88
C SER A 220 9.10 -1.70 10.08
N TYR A 221 8.02 -1.55 10.86
CA TYR A 221 7.50 -0.24 11.19
C TYR A 221 8.49 0.61 11.98
N SER A 222 8.61 1.86 11.56
CA SER A 222 9.28 2.93 12.33
C SER A 222 8.35 4.15 12.35
N SER A 223 8.36 4.87 13.46
CA SER A 223 7.57 6.11 13.60
C SER A 223 8.17 7.29 12.80
N ASN A 224 9.36 7.15 12.26
CA ASN A 224 10.02 8.22 11.50
C ASN A 224 9.97 7.93 9.98
N PRO A 225 9.00 8.52 9.24
CA PRO A 225 8.89 8.32 7.80
C PRO A 225 10.04 8.91 7.02
N SER A 226 10.66 10.01 7.48
CA SER A 226 11.72 10.68 6.74
C SER A 226 13.02 9.87 6.63
N THR A 227 13.25 8.92 7.54
CA THR A 227 14.43 8.04 7.53
C THR A 227 14.15 6.65 6.97
N ASN A 228 12.88 6.31 6.73
CA ASN A 228 12.45 4.99 6.29
C ASN A 228 11.59 5.04 5.02
N SER A 229 11.61 6.14 4.31
CA SER A 229 10.98 6.28 2.99
C SER A 229 11.99 5.99 1.88
N VAL A 230 11.46 5.74 0.68
CA VAL A 230 12.30 5.64 -0.52
C VAL A 230 13.15 6.89 -0.72
N ASN A 231 14.34 6.73 -1.28
CA ASN A 231 15.14 7.85 -1.74
C ASN A 231 14.57 8.34 -3.07
N PHE A 232 14.01 9.54 -3.07
CA PHE A 232 13.53 10.15 -4.30
C PHE A 232 14.68 10.62 -5.20
N ALA A 233 14.51 10.45 -6.50
CA ALA A 233 15.39 11.03 -7.50
C ALA A 233 15.28 12.56 -7.48
N SER A 234 16.32 13.25 -7.98
CA SER A 234 16.34 14.72 -8.02
C SER A 234 15.10 15.29 -8.71
N GLY A 235 14.47 16.28 -8.10
CA GLY A 235 13.25 16.91 -8.58
C GLY A 235 11.95 16.28 -8.10
N TYR A 236 12.01 15.19 -7.32
CA TYR A 236 10.84 14.50 -6.75
C TYR A 236 10.89 14.46 -5.24
N SER A 237 9.73 14.35 -4.63
CA SER A 237 9.56 14.17 -3.17
C SER A 237 8.25 13.45 -2.87
N TRP A 238 8.03 13.11 -1.60
CA TRP A 238 6.82 12.42 -1.17
C TRP A 238 5.53 13.24 -1.44
N ASN A 239 5.61 14.57 -1.40
CA ASN A 239 4.50 15.51 -1.66
C ASN A 239 4.55 16.14 -3.07
N SER A 240 5.53 15.76 -3.88
CA SER A 240 5.63 16.10 -5.31
C SER A 240 6.16 14.88 -6.06
N PRO A 241 5.38 13.78 -6.11
CA PRO A 241 5.86 12.50 -6.62
C PRO A 241 5.86 12.40 -8.14
N LEU A 242 5.16 13.30 -8.84
CA LEU A 242 5.04 13.28 -10.31
C LEU A 242 5.87 14.39 -10.95
N PRO A 243 6.17 14.28 -12.27
CA PRO A 243 6.99 15.27 -12.95
C PRO A 243 6.44 16.68 -12.82
N SER A 244 7.33 17.62 -12.53
CA SER A 244 7.05 19.05 -12.53
C SER A 244 8.07 19.75 -13.42
N GLY A 245 7.60 20.40 -14.44
CA GLY A 245 8.45 21.17 -15.36
C GLY A 245 7.61 22.17 -16.14
N SER A 246 8.23 22.95 -17.00
CA SER A 246 7.54 24.02 -17.77
C SER A 246 6.39 23.50 -18.65
N THR A 247 6.38 22.19 -18.94
CA THR A 247 5.37 21.52 -19.78
C THR A 247 4.55 20.46 -19.03
N SER A 248 4.79 20.32 -17.72
CA SER A 248 4.06 19.41 -16.85
C SER A 248 3.39 20.16 -15.71
N THR A 249 2.15 19.80 -15.37
CA THR A 249 1.48 20.29 -14.18
C THR A 249 1.77 19.33 -13.03
N PRO A 250 2.36 19.81 -11.91
CA PRO A 250 2.59 18.97 -10.74
C PRO A 250 1.29 18.34 -10.25
N ALA A 251 1.39 17.12 -9.72
CA ALA A 251 0.24 16.50 -9.12
C ALA A 251 -0.21 17.25 -7.87
N SER A 252 -1.50 17.48 -7.77
CA SER A 252 -2.18 17.92 -6.55
C SER A 252 -3.19 16.90 -6.09
N ILE A 253 -3.44 16.86 -4.80
CA ILE A 253 -4.50 16.07 -4.20
C ILE A 253 -5.44 17.01 -3.43
N ASP A 254 -6.71 16.90 -3.69
CA ASP A 254 -7.72 17.60 -2.91
C ASP A 254 -7.94 16.86 -1.59
N GLY A 255 -7.78 17.59 -0.47
CA GLY A 255 -7.84 16.97 0.87
C GLY A 255 -9.22 16.51 1.28
N GLU A 256 -10.29 17.04 0.71
CA GLU A 256 -11.67 16.70 1.07
C GLU A 256 -12.24 15.60 0.16
N THR A 257 -11.91 15.65 -1.13
CA THR A 257 -12.47 14.72 -2.12
C THR A 257 -11.54 13.58 -2.48
N GLY A 258 -10.22 13.72 -2.24
CA GLY A 258 -9.22 12.77 -2.67
C GLY A 258 -8.93 12.80 -4.18
N GLU A 259 -9.47 13.81 -4.90
CA GLU A 259 -9.22 13.97 -6.31
C GLU A 259 -7.77 14.36 -6.56
N ILE A 260 -7.12 13.62 -7.44
CA ILE A 260 -5.74 13.85 -7.88
C ILE A 260 -5.77 14.40 -9.29
N THR A 261 -5.16 15.55 -9.50
CA THR A 261 -5.01 16.17 -10.83
C THR A 261 -3.54 16.31 -11.18
N PHE A 262 -3.19 15.99 -12.40
CA PHE A 262 -1.83 16.18 -12.92
C PHE A 262 -1.80 16.19 -14.46
N ASN A 263 -0.70 16.68 -15.02
CA ASN A 263 -0.35 16.54 -16.43
C ASN A 263 1.13 16.25 -16.54
N SER A 264 1.50 15.15 -17.17
CA SER A 264 2.91 14.79 -17.40
C SER A 264 3.26 14.86 -18.88
N SER A 265 4.25 15.65 -19.22
CA SER A 265 4.85 15.68 -20.58
C SER A 265 5.88 14.57 -20.79
N ILE A 266 6.25 13.85 -19.72
CA ILE A 266 7.29 12.81 -19.73
C ILE A 266 6.64 11.46 -19.52
N ALA A 267 7.01 10.49 -20.35
CA ALA A 267 6.60 9.11 -20.15
C ALA A 267 7.46 8.44 -19.06
N GLY A 268 6.83 7.66 -18.19
CA GLY A 268 7.52 6.95 -17.11
C GLY A 268 6.56 6.23 -16.17
N LEU A 269 7.13 5.66 -15.11
CA LEU A 269 6.41 5.05 -13.99
C LEU A 269 6.84 5.75 -12.70
N TRP A 270 5.90 6.21 -11.92
CA TRP A 270 6.17 6.97 -10.70
C TRP A 270 5.54 6.31 -9.48
N ALA A 271 6.31 6.18 -8.42
CA ALA A 271 5.79 5.79 -7.12
C ALA A 271 5.18 7.00 -6.41
N ASN A 272 3.99 6.83 -5.89
CA ASN A 272 3.34 7.77 -4.98
C ASN A 272 2.72 7.00 -3.81
N CYS A 273 2.29 7.71 -2.79
CA CYS A 273 1.56 7.16 -1.67
C CYS A 273 0.48 8.16 -1.26
N VAL A 274 -0.75 7.69 -1.18
CA VAL A 274 -1.88 8.45 -0.63
C VAL A 274 -2.23 7.86 0.72
N VAL A 275 -2.54 8.72 1.69
CA VAL A 275 -3.13 8.32 2.96
C VAL A 275 -4.54 8.88 3.05
N ILE A 276 -5.48 8.05 3.51
CA ILE A 276 -6.79 8.48 3.99
C ILE A 276 -6.70 8.59 5.51
N GLU A 277 -7.06 9.73 6.03
CA GLU A 277 -7.23 9.98 7.45
C GLU A 277 -8.70 10.04 7.76
N GLU A 278 -9.10 9.32 8.79
CA GLU A 278 -10.47 9.27 9.27
C GLU A 278 -10.62 10.13 10.52
N TRP A 279 -11.70 10.92 10.56
CA TRP A 279 -11.94 11.89 11.62
C TRP A 279 -13.36 11.81 12.14
N ARG A 280 -13.50 11.54 13.44
CA ARG A 280 -14.76 11.45 14.17
C ARG A 280 -14.80 12.52 15.26
N CYS A 281 -15.75 13.44 15.20
CA CYS A 281 -15.89 14.52 16.18
C CYS A 281 -14.57 15.30 16.42
N GLY A 282 -13.79 15.54 15.36
CA GLY A 282 -12.53 16.29 15.44
C GLY A 282 -11.34 15.49 15.98
N GLN A 283 -11.47 14.18 16.17
CA GLN A 283 -10.41 13.28 16.56
C GLN A 283 -10.07 12.34 15.40
N LYS A 284 -8.79 12.10 15.15
CA LYS A 284 -8.36 11.05 14.25
C LYS A 284 -8.60 9.70 14.91
N VAL A 285 -9.20 8.76 14.19
CA VAL A 285 -9.56 7.41 14.66
C VAL A 285 -8.88 6.30 13.89
#